data_200fc7b6fbb837cb79359bc5cfdb0d78
#
_entry.id   200fc7b6fbb837cb79359bc5cfdb0d78
#
_cell.length_a   1.000
_cell.length_b   1.000
_cell.length_c   1.000
_cell.angle_alpha   90.00
_cell.angle_beta   90.00
_cell.angle_gamma   90.00
#
_symmetry.space_group_name_H-M   'P 1'
#
loop_
_entity.id
_entity.type
_entity.pdbx_description
1 polymer ?
#
loop_
_entity_poly.entity_id
_entity_poly.type
_entity_poly.pdbx_seq_one_letter_code
_entity_poly.pdbx_strand_id
1 'polypeptide(L)'
;VYKRQAKDVSGDYYDYYQLNDNEIYFILGDVTGKGIKAGILMANAAAVFRSLVKMNSSVAKTALYMNNQVKDSSYQAMFITVILGRINLEKKEMEFINMGHEPMMVLDQKFNFEYVKSTLPPMGLMPVKDESFFKTTIMDISDKTILIYTDGVTEGYVDEGKELEVAGLENEIKKLNSTSPEIIINHATKILTAKGFSLRDDITALGININNSN
;
A
#
# COMPACT_ATOMS: atom_id res chain seq x y z
N VAL A 1 10.09 -4.13 0.23
CA VAL A 1 8.74 -4.62 0.57
C VAL A 1 8.84 -5.72 1.61
N TYR A 2 7.96 -5.69 2.59
CA TYR A 2 7.81 -6.73 3.59
C TYR A 2 6.36 -7.20 3.66
N LYS A 3 6.16 -8.51 3.82
CA LYS A 3 4.84 -9.12 4.08
C LYS A 3 4.97 -10.28 5.06
N ARG A 4 4.07 -10.33 6.04
CA ARG A 4 3.88 -11.48 6.94
C ARG A 4 2.40 -11.78 7.09
N GLN A 5 2.02 -13.03 6.92
CA GLN A 5 0.64 -13.49 6.96
C GLN A 5 0.26 -14.00 8.35
N ALA A 6 -0.96 -13.64 8.79
CA ALA A 6 -1.57 -14.15 10.02
C ALA A 6 -2.23 -15.54 9.82
N LYS A 7 -2.65 -15.85 8.58
CA LYS A 7 -3.32 -17.11 8.20
C LYS A 7 -2.73 -17.67 6.91
N ASP A 8 -3.13 -18.89 6.55
CA ASP A 8 -2.67 -19.59 5.34
C ASP A 8 -3.02 -18.85 4.04
N VAL A 9 -4.12 -18.07 4.02
CA VAL A 9 -4.53 -17.23 2.90
C VAL A 9 -4.72 -15.80 3.37
N SER A 10 -3.96 -14.88 2.78
CA SER A 10 -3.92 -13.45 3.08
C SER A 10 -4.91 -12.66 2.22
N GLY A 11 -5.56 -11.64 2.82
CA GLY A 11 -6.28 -10.58 2.11
C GLY A 11 -5.35 -9.53 1.52
N ASP A 12 -4.20 -9.33 2.16
CA ASP A 12 -3.21 -8.35 1.73
C ASP A 12 -2.58 -8.71 0.39
N TYR A 13 -2.43 -7.70 -0.45
CA TYR A 13 -1.76 -7.81 -1.74
C TYR A 13 -0.82 -6.64 -1.96
N TYR A 14 0.38 -6.94 -2.41
CA TYR A 14 1.28 -5.95 -2.98
C TYR A 14 1.88 -6.47 -4.27
N ASP A 15 2.20 -5.56 -5.16
CA ASP A 15 2.91 -5.88 -6.39
C ASP A 15 3.62 -4.65 -6.94
N TYR A 16 4.58 -4.88 -7.80
CA TYR A 16 5.20 -3.83 -8.62
C TYR A 16 5.53 -4.39 -10.00
N TYR A 17 5.54 -3.51 -10.97
CA TYR A 17 5.91 -3.84 -12.35
C TYR A 17 6.77 -2.74 -12.93
N GLN A 18 8.01 -3.08 -13.25
CA GLN A 18 8.91 -2.18 -13.97
C GLN A 18 8.55 -2.22 -15.44
N LEU A 19 7.98 -1.12 -15.96
CA LEU A 19 7.58 -1.00 -17.35
C LEU A 19 8.78 -0.78 -18.25
N ASN A 20 9.72 0.06 -17.81
CA ASN A 20 10.99 0.39 -18.47
C ASN A 20 11.98 0.89 -17.40
N ASP A 21 13.15 1.41 -17.84
CA ASP A 21 14.20 1.86 -16.92
C ASP A 21 13.78 3.04 -16.04
N ASN A 22 12.77 3.81 -16.44
CA ASN A 22 12.32 5.02 -15.74
C ASN A 22 10.96 4.93 -15.10
N GLU A 23 10.17 3.88 -15.35
CA GLU A 23 8.79 3.80 -14.89
C GLU A 23 8.48 2.49 -14.17
N ILE A 24 7.95 2.62 -12.95
CA ILE A 24 7.56 1.50 -12.09
C ILE A 24 6.13 1.71 -11.64
N TYR A 25 5.25 0.76 -11.93
CA TYR A 25 3.93 0.67 -11.31
C TYR A 25 4.01 -0.05 -9.98
N PHE A 26 3.19 0.37 -9.04
CA PHE A 26 3.06 -0.30 -7.74
C PHE A 26 1.60 -0.35 -7.30
N ILE A 27 1.31 -1.30 -6.44
CA ILE A 27 0.03 -1.47 -5.77
C ILE A 27 0.25 -2.09 -4.40
N LEU A 28 -0.51 -1.63 -3.41
CA LEU A 28 -0.67 -2.29 -2.13
C LEU A 28 -2.13 -2.14 -1.71
N GLY A 29 -2.75 -3.22 -1.27
CA GLY A 29 -4.15 -3.21 -0.84
C GLY A 29 -4.47 -4.35 0.10
N ASP A 30 -5.61 -4.21 0.77
CA ASP A 30 -6.18 -5.22 1.64
C ASP A 30 -7.63 -5.48 1.27
N VAL A 31 -8.01 -6.75 1.21
CA VAL A 31 -9.35 -7.23 0.86
C VAL A 31 -10.17 -7.40 2.13
N THR A 32 -11.35 -6.79 2.18
CA THR A 32 -12.27 -7.02 3.30
C THR A 32 -12.64 -8.49 3.45
N GLY A 33 -12.53 -8.98 4.68
CA GLY A 33 -12.77 -10.38 5.02
C GLY A 33 -11.50 -11.22 4.91
N LYS A 34 -11.62 -12.51 5.22
CA LYS A 34 -10.47 -13.41 5.35
C LYS A 34 -10.75 -14.76 4.68
N GLY A 35 -9.69 -15.49 4.37
CA GLY A 35 -9.76 -16.84 3.85
C GLY A 35 -9.97 -16.91 2.33
N ILE A 36 -10.48 -18.03 1.84
CA ILE A 36 -10.48 -18.38 0.40
C ILE A 36 -11.16 -17.34 -0.49
N LYS A 37 -12.29 -16.76 -0.03
CA LYS A 37 -13.02 -15.75 -0.83
C LYS A 37 -12.20 -14.47 -1.03
N ALA A 38 -11.55 -13.99 0.02
CA ALA A 38 -10.64 -12.85 -0.05
C ALA A 38 -9.46 -13.14 -0.97
N GLY A 39 -8.85 -14.31 -0.84
CA GLY A 39 -7.75 -14.76 -1.70
C GLY A 39 -8.13 -14.85 -3.19
N ILE A 40 -9.34 -15.31 -3.52
CA ILE A 40 -9.81 -15.35 -4.93
C ILE A 40 -10.01 -13.94 -5.47
N LEU A 41 -10.64 -13.04 -4.70
CA LEU A 41 -10.86 -11.66 -5.12
C LEU A 41 -9.53 -10.94 -5.33
N MET A 42 -8.59 -11.12 -4.42
CA MET A 42 -7.23 -10.59 -4.52
C MET A 42 -6.50 -11.14 -5.75
N ALA A 43 -6.58 -12.45 -6.03
CA ALA A 43 -5.95 -13.04 -7.21
C ALA A 43 -6.52 -12.47 -8.52
N ASN A 44 -7.84 -12.22 -8.58
CA ASN A 44 -8.48 -11.54 -9.71
C ASN A 44 -7.96 -10.12 -9.87
N ALA A 45 -7.89 -9.34 -8.78
CA ALA A 45 -7.37 -7.97 -8.80
C ALA A 45 -5.91 -7.95 -9.27
N ALA A 46 -5.09 -8.87 -8.79
CA ALA A 46 -3.68 -9.02 -9.18
C ALA A 46 -3.53 -9.31 -10.69
N ALA A 47 -4.33 -10.22 -11.23
CA ALA A 47 -4.29 -10.55 -12.65
C ALA A 47 -4.68 -9.35 -13.54
N VAL A 48 -5.70 -8.60 -13.16
CA VAL A 48 -6.14 -7.39 -13.86
C VAL A 48 -5.07 -6.30 -13.78
N PHE A 49 -4.51 -6.03 -12.59
CA PHE A 49 -3.41 -5.08 -12.42
C PHE A 49 -2.26 -5.41 -13.37
N ARG A 50 -1.74 -6.64 -13.31
CA ARG A 50 -0.63 -7.10 -14.17
C ARG A 50 -0.92 -6.96 -15.65
N SER A 51 -2.15 -7.20 -16.09
CA SER A 51 -2.54 -7.06 -17.49
C SER A 51 -2.53 -5.61 -17.94
N LEU A 52 -3.09 -4.70 -17.13
CA LEU A 52 -3.22 -3.29 -17.47
C LEU A 52 -1.87 -2.55 -17.45
N VAL A 53 -1.02 -2.81 -16.46
CA VAL A 53 0.30 -2.16 -16.38
C VAL A 53 1.22 -2.57 -17.52
N LYS A 54 1.16 -3.83 -17.97
CA LYS A 54 1.88 -4.30 -19.17
C LYS A 54 1.44 -3.59 -20.44
N MET A 55 0.21 -3.12 -20.50
CA MET A 55 -0.33 -2.33 -21.61
C MET A 55 -0.06 -0.83 -21.46
N ASN A 56 0.73 -0.41 -20.48
CA ASN A 56 1.01 0.99 -20.17
C ASN A 56 -0.26 1.83 -19.97
N SER A 57 -1.25 1.27 -19.29
CA SER A 57 -2.49 2.01 -18.96
C SER A 57 -2.21 3.10 -17.94
N SER A 58 -2.90 4.26 -18.05
CA SER A 58 -2.81 5.32 -17.04
C SER A 58 -3.26 4.79 -15.66
N VAL A 59 -2.81 5.45 -14.59
CA VAL A 59 -3.21 5.12 -13.21
C VAL A 59 -4.73 5.17 -13.06
N ALA A 60 -5.39 6.23 -13.59
CA ALA A 60 -6.84 6.39 -13.56
C ALA A 60 -7.57 5.27 -14.30
N LYS A 61 -7.10 4.92 -15.51
CA LYS A 61 -7.67 3.83 -16.31
C LYS A 61 -7.49 2.47 -15.62
N THR A 62 -6.32 2.24 -15.01
CA THR A 62 -6.05 1.03 -14.24
C THR A 62 -7.03 0.93 -13.07
N ALA A 63 -7.23 2.02 -12.31
CA ALA A 63 -8.18 2.08 -11.21
C ALA A 63 -9.62 1.80 -11.67
N LEU A 64 -10.06 2.39 -12.80
CA LEU A 64 -11.39 2.17 -13.36
C LEU A 64 -11.67 0.69 -13.66
N TYR A 65 -10.79 0.06 -14.44
CA TYR A 65 -10.98 -1.33 -14.83
C TYR A 65 -10.89 -2.28 -13.64
N MET A 66 -9.93 -2.06 -12.74
CA MET A 66 -9.81 -2.86 -11.52
C MET A 66 -11.06 -2.69 -10.63
N ASN A 67 -11.53 -1.45 -10.42
CA ASN A 67 -12.72 -1.18 -9.61
C ASN A 67 -13.94 -1.97 -10.13
N ASN A 68 -14.20 -1.90 -11.41
CA ASN A 68 -15.36 -2.57 -12.00
C ASN A 68 -15.19 -4.10 -11.99
N GLN A 69 -13.99 -4.61 -12.26
CA GLN A 69 -13.72 -6.04 -12.15
C GLN A 69 -13.88 -6.56 -10.72
N VAL A 70 -13.38 -5.82 -9.71
CA VAL A 70 -13.58 -6.18 -8.30
C VAL A 70 -15.06 -6.15 -7.96
N LYS A 71 -15.81 -5.12 -8.40
CA LYS A 71 -17.25 -5.01 -8.19
C LYS A 71 -18.02 -6.18 -8.78
N ASP A 72 -17.70 -6.57 -10.00
CA ASP A 72 -18.40 -7.65 -10.73
C ASP A 72 -18.04 -9.04 -10.16
N SER A 73 -16.81 -9.19 -9.63
CA SER A 73 -16.31 -10.45 -9.06
C SER A 73 -16.55 -10.59 -7.56
N SER A 74 -16.96 -9.50 -6.87
CA SER A 74 -17.11 -9.49 -5.43
C SER A 74 -18.28 -10.35 -4.97
N TYR A 75 -18.05 -11.09 -3.89
CA TYR A 75 -19.07 -11.88 -3.22
C TYR A 75 -19.49 -11.19 -1.93
N GLN A 76 -20.80 -11.02 -1.70
CA GLN A 76 -21.34 -10.44 -0.44
C GLN A 76 -20.79 -9.03 -0.11
N ALA A 77 -20.73 -8.13 -1.11
CA ALA A 77 -20.27 -6.74 -0.96
C ALA A 77 -18.82 -6.60 -0.45
N MET A 78 -17.94 -7.56 -0.75
CA MET A 78 -16.50 -7.41 -0.50
C MET A 78 -15.92 -6.29 -1.35
N PHE A 79 -14.92 -5.61 -0.83
CA PHE A 79 -14.20 -4.54 -1.49
C PHE A 79 -12.70 -4.61 -1.12
N ILE A 80 -11.90 -3.81 -1.77
CA ILE A 80 -10.45 -3.72 -1.52
C ILE A 80 -10.11 -2.28 -1.16
N THR A 81 -9.45 -2.07 -0.02
CA THR A 81 -8.77 -0.82 0.26
C THR A 81 -7.42 -0.85 -0.46
N VAL A 82 -7.06 0.18 -1.25
CA VAL A 82 -5.88 0.09 -2.09
C VAL A 82 -5.23 1.44 -2.35
N ILE A 83 -3.91 1.43 -2.41
CA ILE A 83 -3.10 2.48 -3.04
C ILE A 83 -2.46 1.87 -4.28
N LEU A 84 -2.66 2.50 -5.41
CA LEU A 84 -1.98 2.13 -6.65
C LEU A 84 -1.41 3.36 -7.34
N GLY A 85 -0.28 3.19 -8.04
CA GLY A 85 0.35 4.32 -8.69
C GLY A 85 1.49 3.93 -9.63
N ARG A 86 2.12 4.97 -10.15
CA ARG A 86 3.27 4.90 -11.03
C ARG A 86 4.34 5.88 -10.56
N ILE A 87 5.57 5.43 -10.51
CA ILE A 87 6.76 6.22 -10.21
C ILE A 87 7.48 6.52 -11.51
N ASN A 88 7.83 7.79 -11.72
CA ASN A 88 8.75 8.21 -12.77
C ASN A 88 10.10 8.54 -12.10
N LEU A 89 11.11 7.73 -12.37
CA LEU A 89 12.44 7.85 -11.75
C LEU A 89 13.22 9.08 -12.25
N GLU A 90 13.06 9.45 -13.51
CA GLU A 90 13.72 10.60 -14.12
C GLU A 90 13.19 11.91 -13.54
N LYS A 91 11.86 12.02 -13.43
CA LYS A 91 11.20 13.20 -12.85
C LYS A 91 11.18 13.20 -11.32
N LYS A 92 11.47 12.06 -10.69
CA LYS A 92 11.32 11.82 -9.26
C LYS A 92 9.90 12.14 -8.78
N GLU A 93 8.92 11.77 -9.57
CA GLU A 93 7.51 11.97 -9.31
C GLU A 93 6.78 10.64 -9.11
N MET A 94 5.79 10.66 -8.25
CA MET A 94 4.86 9.57 -8.05
C MET A 94 3.45 10.04 -8.36
N GLU A 95 2.80 9.42 -9.34
CA GLU A 95 1.38 9.55 -9.62
C GLU A 95 0.64 8.41 -8.95
N PHE A 96 -0.36 8.70 -8.13
CA PHE A 96 -1.07 7.66 -7.37
C PHE A 96 -2.53 8.01 -7.08
N ILE A 97 -3.27 6.99 -6.65
CA ILE A 97 -4.64 7.06 -6.13
C ILE A 97 -4.67 6.26 -4.82
N ASN A 98 -5.31 6.82 -3.77
CA ASN A 98 -5.67 6.10 -2.56
C ASN A 98 -7.18 5.90 -2.53
N MET A 99 -7.63 4.65 -2.51
CA MET A 99 -9.03 4.23 -2.52
C MET A 99 -9.36 3.53 -1.19
N GLY A 100 -9.69 4.33 -0.17
CA GLY A 100 -10.09 3.82 1.14
C GLY A 100 -9.01 3.15 1.96
N HIS A 101 -7.75 3.20 1.53
CA HIS A 101 -6.64 2.58 2.25
C HIS A 101 -6.10 3.50 3.35
N GLU A 102 -5.31 2.91 4.28
CA GLU A 102 -4.62 3.66 5.32
C GLU A 102 -3.87 4.87 4.76
N PRO A 103 -3.73 5.95 5.55
CA PRO A 103 -2.98 7.11 5.11
C PRO A 103 -1.52 6.74 4.80
N MET A 104 -1.07 7.09 3.61
CA MET A 104 0.33 6.94 3.23
C MET A 104 1.18 7.90 4.07
N MET A 105 2.20 7.38 4.73
CA MET A 105 3.16 8.18 5.50
C MET A 105 4.29 8.64 4.58
N VAL A 106 4.56 9.94 4.58
CA VAL A 106 5.67 10.57 3.87
C VAL A 106 6.58 11.23 4.89
N LEU A 107 7.87 10.94 4.87
CA LEU A 107 8.84 11.57 5.73
C LEU A 107 10.00 12.16 4.95
N ASP A 108 10.48 13.32 5.38
CA ASP A 108 11.66 13.98 4.84
C ASP A 108 12.93 13.59 5.63
N GLN A 109 14.07 14.08 5.17
CA GLN A 109 15.38 13.84 5.82
C GLN A 109 15.50 14.50 7.21
N LYS A 110 14.56 15.37 7.61
CA LYS A 110 14.50 16.02 8.92
C LYS A 110 13.51 15.35 9.87
N PHE A 111 12.95 14.20 9.47
CA PHE A 111 11.91 13.47 10.22
C PHE A 111 10.62 14.28 10.44
N ASN A 112 10.26 15.14 9.48
CA ASN A 112 8.91 15.69 9.40
C ASN A 112 8.00 14.66 8.72
N PHE A 113 6.82 14.43 9.32
CA PHE A 113 5.85 13.45 8.83
C PHE A 113 4.65 14.16 8.22
N GLU A 114 4.23 13.68 7.06
CA GLU A 114 3.01 14.08 6.37
C GLU A 114 2.17 12.82 6.10
N TYR A 115 0.85 12.95 6.19
CA TYR A 115 -0.09 11.85 5.96
C TYR A 115 -1.00 12.16 4.79
N VAL A 116 -0.91 11.35 3.74
CA VAL A 116 -1.76 11.48 2.56
C VAL A 116 -2.94 10.54 2.68
N LYS A 117 -4.09 11.10 3.05
CA LYS A 117 -5.34 10.35 3.27
C LYS A 117 -6.00 9.94 1.96
N SER A 118 -6.84 8.91 2.06
CA SER A 118 -7.74 8.52 0.97
C SER A 118 -8.72 9.65 0.65
N THR A 119 -8.96 9.84 -0.66
CA THR A 119 -9.96 10.78 -1.20
C THR A 119 -11.08 10.08 -1.97
N LEU A 120 -10.96 8.77 -2.17
CA LEU A 120 -11.89 7.94 -2.91
C LEU A 120 -12.40 6.78 -2.05
N PRO A 121 -13.61 6.28 -2.33
CA PRO A 121 -14.13 5.09 -1.65
C PRO A 121 -13.29 3.86 -2.00
N PRO A 122 -13.36 2.79 -1.18
CA PRO A 122 -12.70 1.51 -1.46
C PRO A 122 -13.07 0.97 -2.86
N MET A 123 -12.11 0.30 -3.47
CA MET A 123 -12.26 -0.34 -4.80
C MET A 123 -13.31 -1.45 -4.75
N GLY A 124 -14.20 -1.45 -5.73
CA GLY A 124 -15.28 -2.44 -5.84
C GLY A 124 -16.53 -2.13 -4.99
N LEU A 125 -16.56 -1.02 -4.26
CA LEU A 125 -17.73 -0.65 -3.47
C LEU A 125 -18.92 -0.29 -4.39
N MET A 126 -18.67 0.43 -5.47
CA MET A 126 -19.68 0.84 -6.44
C MET A 126 -19.14 0.79 -7.89
N PRO A 127 -20.01 0.58 -8.91
CA PRO A 127 -19.58 0.66 -10.31
C PRO A 127 -19.27 2.11 -10.70
N VAL A 128 -18.25 2.29 -11.52
CA VAL A 128 -17.84 3.61 -12.04
C VAL A 128 -17.82 3.53 -13.57
N LYS A 129 -18.35 4.55 -14.26
CA LYS A 129 -18.47 4.56 -15.72
C LYS A 129 -17.32 5.25 -16.44
N ASP A 130 -16.71 6.23 -15.78
CA ASP A 130 -15.75 7.12 -16.41
C ASP A 130 -14.47 7.25 -15.58
N GLU A 131 -13.31 7.24 -16.25
CA GLU A 131 -12.01 7.34 -15.58
C GLU A 131 -11.77 8.69 -14.88
N SER A 132 -12.50 9.75 -15.28
CA SER A 132 -12.40 11.07 -14.64
C SER A 132 -12.84 11.08 -13.16
N PHE A 133 -13.56 10.04 -12.73
CA PHE A 133 -13.85 9.81 -11.31
C PHE A 133 -12.57 9.56 -10.50
N PHE A 134 -11.58 8.91 -11.11
CA PHE A 134 -10.32 8.53 -10.46
C PHE A 134 -9.27 9.63 -10.63
N LYS A 135 -9.46 10.74 -9.89
CA LYS A 135 -8.48 11.83 -9.87
C LYS A 135 -7.18 11.35 -9.22
N THR A 136 -6.11 11.39 -9.99
CA THR A 136 -4.76 11.07 -9.51
C THR A 136 -4.15 12.24 -8.76
N THR A 137 -3.25 11.93 -7.83
CA THR A 137 -2.37 12.90 -7.18
C THR A 137 -0.96 12.70 -7.72
N ILE A 138 -0.28 13.80 -8.05
CA ILE A 138 1.15 13.79 -8.41
C ILE A 138 1.93 14.40 -7.25
N MET A 139 2.96 13.70 -6.80
CA MET A 139 3.81 14.10 -5.69
C MET A 139 5.27 14.06 -6.12
N ASP A 140 6.03 15.10 -5.81
CA ASP A 140 7.49 15.07 -5.84
C ASP A 140 8.00 14.20 -4.68
N ILE A 141 8.77 13.18 -5.01
CA ILE A 141 9.33 12.21 -4.07
C ILE A 141 10.86 12.33 -3.93
N SER A 142 11.43 13.45 -4.41
CA SER A 142 12.84 13.78 -4.19
C SER A 142 13.14 13.87 -2.71
N ASP A 143 14.18 13.19 -2.25
CA ASP A 143 14.64 13.21 -0.84
C ASP A 143 13.57 12.82 0.20
N LYS A 144 12.53 12.13 -0.22
CA LYS A 144 11.46 11.64 0.65
C LYS A 144 11.49 10.12 0.76
N THR A 145 11.04 9.64 1.90
CA THR A 145 10.71 8.24 2.10
C THR A 145 9.20 8.12 2.26
N ILE A 146 8.63 7.19 1.51
CA ILE A 146 7.19 6.93 1.50
C ILE A 146 6.98 5.53 2.06
N LEU A 147 6.07 5.42 3.02
CA LEU A 147 5.65 4.15 3.60
C LEU A 147 4.15 3.97 3.35
N ILE A 148 3.80 2.86 2.72
CA ILE A 148 2.44 2.39 2.50
C ILE A 148 2.32 1.09 3.28
N TYR A 149 1.30 0.95 4.12
CA TYR A 149 1.16 -0.20 5.00
C TYR A 149 -0.30 -0.53 5.25
N THR A 150 -0.58 -1.79 5.57
CA THR A 150 -1.91 -2.24 6.00
C THR A 150 -2.09 -2.03 7.50
N ASP A 151 -3.34 -2.04 7.96
CA ASP A 151 -3.73 -1.83 9.37
C ASP A 151 -3.01 -2.79 10.34
N GLY A 152 -2.65 -4.00 9.88
CA GLY A 152 -1.85 -4.93 10.67
C GLY A 152 -0.51 -4.37 11.18
N VAL A 153 0.01 -3.30 10.58
CA VAL A 153 1.19 -2.60 11.09
C VAL A 153 0.85 -1.73 12.29
N THR A 154 -0.21 -0.94 12.22
CA THR A 154 -0.60 0.03 13.27
C THR A 154 -1.43 -0.59 14.38
N GLU A 155 -2.24 -1.60 14.08
CA GLU A 155 -3.03 -2.38 15.04
C GLU A 155 -2.28 -3.59 15.64
N GLY A 156 -1.05 -3.82 15.16
CA GLY A 156 -0.19 -4.87 15.70
C GLY A 156 0.26 -4.56 17.14
N TYR A 157 0.27 -5.59 18.00
CA TYR A 157 0.65 -5.43 19.40
C TYR A 157 2.16 -5.32 19.58
N VAL A 158 2.58 -4.30 20.33
CA VAL A 158 3.99 -4.13 20.77
C VAL A 158 4.17 -4.49 22.25
N ASP A 159 3.07 -4.55 23.01
CA ASP A 159 2.99 -5.03 24.38
C ASP A 159 1.61 -5.61 24.67
N GLU A 160 1.40 -6.19 25.88
CA GLU A 160 0.12 -6.78 26.26
C GLU A 160 -0.99 -5.71 26.23
N GLY A 161 -1.92 -5.86 25.27
CA GLY A 161 -3.04 -4.94 25.05
C GLY A 161 -2.66 -3.57 24.47
N LYS A 162 -1.40 -3.36 24.04
CA LYS A 162 -0.92 -2.08 23.46
C LYS A 162 -0.59 -2.24 21.97
N GLU A 163 -1.35 -1.59 21.13
CA GLU A 163 -1.11 -1.49 19.69
C GLU A 163 0.05 -0.50 19.41
N LEU A 164 0.71 -0.68 18.26
CA LEU A 164 1.78 0.21 17.84
C LEU A 164 1.26 1.62 17.58
N GLU A 165 0.12 1.72 16.91
CA GLU A 165 -0.48 2.96 16.42
C GLU A 165 0.47 3.77 15.51
N VAL A 166 -0.06 4.75 14.79
CA VAL A 166 0.72 5.64 13.93
C VAL A 166 1.76 6.42 14.74
N ALA A 167 1.37 6.95 15.91
CA ALA A 167 2.26 7.71 16.78
C ALA A 167 3.43 6.85 17.33
N GLY A 168 3.17 5.57 17.61
CA GLY A 168 4.21 4.63 18.00
C GLY A 168 5.20 4.36 16.87
N LEU A 169 4.70 4.16 15.65
CA LEU A 169 5.54 3.97 14.46
C LEU A 169 6.43 5.20 14.22
N GLU A 170 5.89 6.42 14.29
CA GLU A 170 6.69 7.65 14.20
C GLU A 170 7.81 7.71 15.25
N ASN A 171 7.47 7.39 16.51
CA ASN A 171 8.44 7.41 17.59
C ASN A 171 9.56 6.40 17.35
N GLU A 172 9.25 5.22 16.86
CA GLU A 172 10.25 4.21 16.52
C GLU A 172 11.13 4.65 15.35
N ILE A 173 10.57 5.27 14.31
CA ILE A 173 11.34 5.83 13.19
C ILE A 173 12.31 6.93 13.67
N LYS A 174 11.86 7.84 14.54
CA LYS A 174 12.72 8.89 15.13
C LYS A 174 13.88 8.29 15.95
N LYS A 175 13.63 7.22 16.71
CA LYS A 175 14.68 6.51 17.47
C LYS A 175 15.74 5.85 16.58
N LEU A 176 15.32 5.33 15.41
CA LEU A 176 16.22 4.72 14.44
C LEU A 176 17.19 5.74 13.83
N ASN A 177 16.83 7.01 13.83
CA ASN A 177 17.58 8.08 13.17
C ASN A 177 17.97 7.73 11.74
N SER A 178 17.06 7.08 11.01
CA SER A 178 17.25 6.63 9.65
C SER A 178 15.95 6.82 8.83
N THR A 179 16.09 7.33 7.61
CA THR A 179 15.01 7.45 6.64
C THR A 179 15.01 6.32 5.61
N SER A 180 15.89 5.33 5.76
CA SER A 180 15.91 4.14 4.89
C SER A 180 14.63 3.32 5.08
N PRO A 181 13.82 3.11 4.02
CA PRO A 181 12.61 2.31 4.13
C PRO A 181 12.90 0.87 4.54
N GLU A 182 14.03 0.31 4.14
CA GLU A 182 14.45 -1.04 4.54
C GLU A 182 14.68 -1.14 6.05
N ILE A 183 15.41 -0.19 6.62
CA ILE A 183 15.70 -0.16 8.06
C ILE A 183 14.40 0.02 8.84
N ILE A 184 13.52 0.94 8.42
CA ILE A 184 12.25 1.24 9.07
C ILE A 184 11.35 -0.01 9.07
N ILE A 185 11.14 -0.63 7.90
CA ILE A 185 10.27 -1.81 7.75
C ILE A 185 10.81 -2.99 8.56
N ASN A 186 12.12 -3.25 8.51
CA ASN A 186 12.72 -4.33 9.27
C ASN A 186 12.57 -4.11 10.78
N HIS A 187 12.72 -2.87 11.26
CA HIS A 187 12.54 -2.55 12.67
C HIS A 187 11.07 -2.70 13.10
N ALA A 188 10.12 -2.10 12.37
CA ALA A 188 8.70 -2.24 12.65
C ALA A 188 8.28 -3.71 12.71
N THR A 189 8.72 -4.50 11.75
CA THR A 189 8.50 -5.94 11.73
C THR A 189 9.04 -6.63 12.98
N LYS A 190 10.28 -6.32 13.36
CA LYS A 190 10.93 -6.93 14.52
C LYS A 190 10.15 -6.66 15.81
N ILE A 191 9.70 -5.42 16.05
CA ILE A 191 8.95 -5.08 17.26
C ILE A 191 7.57 -5.75 17.29
N LEU A 192 6.87 -5.83 16.15
CA LEU A 192 5.56 -6.46 16.03
C LEU A 192 5.61 -7.99 16.19
N THR A 193 6.78 -8.59 15.99
CA THR A 193 6.95 -10.05 16.05
C THR A 193 7.77 -10.55 17.24
N ALA A 194 8.38 -9.63 18.02
CA ALA A 194 9.38 -9.97 19.05
C ALA A 194 8.81 -10.70 20.27
N LYS A 195 7.54 -10.48 20.62
CA LYS A 195 6.95 -10.97 21.88
C LYS A 195 6.07 -12.22 21.72
N GLY A 196 6.05 -12.85 20.54
CA GLY A 196 5.26 -14.08 20.33
C GLY A 196 3.75 -13.87 20.36
N PHE A 197 3.27 -12.63 20.25
CA PHE A 197 1.85 -12.36 20.09
C PHE A 197 1.34 -12.96 18.78
N SER A 198 0.18 -13.58 18.81
CA SER A 198 -0.52 -13.98 17.59
C SER A 198 -0.84 -12.74 16.76
N LEU A 199 -0.48 -12.76 15.49
CA LEU A 199 -0.86 -11.68 14.57
C LEU A 199 -2.39 -11.60 14.50
N ARG A 200 -2.96 -10.41 14.70
CA ARG A 200 -4.41 -10.17 14.56
C ARG A 200 -4.79 -10.13 13.10
N ASP A 201 -3.94 -9.52 12.29
CA ASP A 201 -4.09 -9.41 10.85
C ASP A 201 -2.77 -9.59 10.10
N ASP A 202 -2.87 -9.63 8.79
CA ASP A 202 -1.72 -9.67 7.91
C ASP A 202 -0.93 -8.35 8.05
N ILE A 203 0.40 -8.44 8.01
CA ILE A 203 1.29 -7.29 8.07
C ILE A 203 1.94 -7.12 6.71
N THR A 204 1.61 -6.05 6.02
CA THR A 204 2.24 -5.72 4.73
C THR A 204 2.71 -4.27 4.76
N ALA A 205 3.94 -4.04 4.33
CA ALA A 205 4.51 -2.71 4.18
C ALA A 205 5.35 -2.59 2.92
N LEU A 206 5.18 -1.50 2.21
CA LEU A 206 5.92 -1.11 1.02
C LEU A 206 6.62 0.23 1.30
N GLY A 207 7.94 0.24 1.16
CA GLY A 207 8.73 1.46 1.30
C GLY A 207 9.28 1.91 -0.06
N ILE A 208 9.16 3.20 -0.35
CA ILE A 208 9.65 3.84 -1.56
C ILE A 208 10.58 4.97 -1.18
N ASN A 209 11.78 4.97 -1.74
CA ASN A 209 12.76 6.06 -1.64
C ASN A 209 13.58 6.07 -2.92
N ILE A 210 13.80 7.25 -3.48
CA ILE A 210 14.71 7.42 -4.61
C ILE A 210 16.01 8.00 -4.06
N ASN A 211 16.98 7.14 -3.82
CA ASN A 211 18.31 7.58 -3.45
C ASN A 211 18.99 8.20 -4.66
N ASN A 212 19.57 9.39 -4.50
CA ASN A 212 20.54 9.86 -5.44
C ASN A 212 21.74 8.91 -5.33
N SER A 213 21.91 8.03 -6.32
CA SER A 213 23.14 7.25 -6.43
C SER A 213 24.28 8.25 -6.58
N ASN A 214 25.11 8.39 -5.54
CA ASN A 214 26.38 9.08 -5.63
C ASN A 214 27.34 8.30 -6.52
#